data_c1e2f1074bfe4004042b7d4643ee2d72
#
_entry.id   c1e2f1074bfe4004042b7d4643ee2d72
#
_cell.length_a   1.000
_cell.length_b   1.000
_cell.length_c   1.000
_cell.angle_alpha   90.00
_cell.angle_beta   90.00
_cell.angle_gamma   90.00
#
_symmetry.space_group_name_H-M   'P 1'
#
loop_
_entity.id
_entity.type
_entity.pdbx_description
1 polymer ?
#
loop_
_entity_poly.entity_id
_entity_poly.type
_entity_poly.pdbx_seq_one_letter_code
_entity_poly.pdbx_strand_id
1 'polypeptide(L)'
;MKAVVLAGGYATRLWPITKHRPKMLLPVGETTVIDRVFRELEADDRIEEVYVSTNERFAAAFESHLADSGFEKPRLSVEDTTEESEKFGVVGALGQLVERENVDDDLLVVAGDNLIGFDLPAFVDYFERTGAATLAAHDVGDREKAKSYGLVELDGDRVVDFQEKPAEPNSTLVSIACYGFPAESLRFGEYLAGDNNPDEPGWFLQWLQSREPVHAYVFEEPWFDVGTPESYLEAIAWALDGESVIAESATVERSTIGENVHVMAGAEIVDSRLDRSVVFENATVRDCEAQGTIIDEETHLENIDLAGALIGAHTQLTNGTPQ
;
A
#
# COMPACT_ATOMS: atom_id res chain seq x y z
N MET A 1 2.02 -23.22 -1.20
CA MET A 1 2.82 -22.03 -1.60
C MET A 1 2.98 -21.07 -0.44
N LYS A 2 3.94 -20.14 -0.54
CA LYS A 2 4.17 -19.10 0.46
C LYS A 2 3.83 -17.72 -0.10
N ALA A 3 3.59 -16.75 0.78
CA ALA A 3 3.36 -15.38 0.36
C ALA A 3 4.33 -14.41 1.04
N VAL A 4 4.69 -13.32 0.33
CA VAL A 4 5.42 -12.17 0.88
C VAL A 4 4.56 -10.93 0.69
N VAL A 5 4.32 -10.22 1.79
CA VAL A 5 3.72 -8.89 1.77
C VAL A 5 4.84 -7.86 1.96
N LEU A 6 5.09 -7.07 0.92
CA LEU A 6 6.13 -6.04 0.92
C LEU A 6 5.70 -4.84 1.79
N ALA A 7 6.40 -4.60 2.87
CA ALA A 7 6.06 -3.58 3.86
C ALA A 7 7.27 -2.76 4.37
N GLY A 8 8.38 -2.74 3.61
CA GLY A 8 9.62 -2.04 3.98
C GLY A 8 9.73 -0.56 3.54
N GLY A 9 8.72 -0.01 2.85
CA GLY A 9 8.77 1.35 2.31
C GLY A 9 8.63 2.46 3.36
N TYR A 10 9.45 3.52 3.28
CA TYR A 10 9.44 4.66 4.22
C TYR A 10 8.37 5.72 3.94
N ALA A 11 7.70 5.67 2.79
CA ALA A 11 6.57 6.53 2.42
C ALA A 11 6.80 8.04 2.66
N THR A 12 7.93 8.56 2.27
CA THR A 12 8.33 9.97 2.50
C THR A 12 7.39 10.99 1.88
N ARG A 13 6.66 10.63 0.81
CA ARG A 13 5.65 11.49 0.17
C ARG A 13 4.40 11.73 1.04
N LEU A 14 4.15 10.85 2.01
CA LEU A 14 3.06 10.96 2.99
C LEU A 14 3.52 11.60 4.33
N TRP A 15 4.76 12.07 4.42
CA TRP A 15 5.16 12.81 5.60
C TRP A 15 4.35 14.11 5.73
N PRO A 16 3.96 14.48 6.98
CA PRO A 16 4.42 13.94 8.27
C PRO A 16 3.68 12.69 8.79
N ILE A 17 2.55 12.28 8.21
CA ILE A 17 1.68 11.20 8.72
C ILE A 17 2.41 9.86 8.89
N THR A 18 3.27 9.50 7.93
CA THR A 18 4.03 8.23 7.92
C THR A 18 5.44 8.35 8.50
N LYS A 19 5.73 9.46 9.18
CA LYS A 19 7.07 9.65 9.77
C LYS A 19 7.35 8.66 10.90
N HIS A 20 6.31 8.28 11.64
CA HIS A 20 6.40 7.42 12.83
C HIS A 20 5.53 6.16 12.74
N ARG A 21 4.83 5.95 11.63
CA ARG A 21 4.02 4.76 11.37
C ARG A 21 4.21 4.28 9.93
N PRO A 22 4.20 2.96 9.66
CA PRO A 22 4.23 2.45 8.30
C PRO A 22 2.93 2.80 7.57
N LYS A 23 3.00 3.18 6.29
CA LYS A 23 1.82 3.53 5.49
C LYS A 23 0.80 2.38 5.34
N MET A 24 1.28 1.15 5.44
CA MET A 24 0.46 -0.05 5.35
C MET A 24 -0.51 -0.18 6.53
N LEU A 25 -0.18 0.45 7.67
CA LEU A 25 -1.04 0.52 8.85
C LEU A 25 -1.92 1.77 8.88
N LEU A 26 -1.98 2.55 7.79
CA LEU A 26 -2.95 3.63 7.68
C LEU A 26 -4.36 3.06 7.62
N PRO A 27 -5.31 3.64 8.37
CA PRO A 27 -6.68 3.15 8.44
C PRO A 27 -7.44 3.43 7.13
N VAL A 28 -8.23 2.44 6.70
CA VAL A 28 -9.13 2.52 5.56
C VAL A 28 -10.49 1.92 5.97
N GLY A 29 -11.39 2.77 6.43
CA GLY A 29 -12.62 2.35 7.10
C GLY A 29 -12.31 1.70 8.46
N GLU A 30 -12.88 0.53 8.72
CA GLU A 30 -12.71 -0.19 10.00
C GLU A 30 -11.42 -1.03 10.06
N THR A 31 -10.59 -1.03 9.02
CA THR A 31 -9.37 -1.85 8.92
C THR A 31 -8.19 -1.02 8.46
N THR A 32 -6.98 -1.58 8.45
CA THR A 32 -5.82 -0.95 7.82
C THR A 32 -5.67 -1.37 6.36
N VAL A 33 -4.80 -0.67 5.62
CA VAL A 33 -4.50 -1.01 4.21
C VAL A 33 -4.05 -2.47 4.10
N ILE A 34 -3.10 -2.91 4.94
CA ILE A 34 -2.51 -4.25 4.87
C ILE A 34 -3.47 -5.36 5.31
N ASP A 35 -4.43 -5.07 6.20
CA ASP A 35 -5.40 -6.06 6.68
C ASP A 35 -6.27 -6.63 5.57
N ARG A 36 -6.50 -5.85 4.52
CA ARG A 36 -7.26 -6.33 3.36
C ARG A 36 -6.49 -7.41 2.63
N VAL A 37 -5.18 -7.24 2.44
CA VAL A 37 -4.30 -8.26 1.88
C VAL A 37 -4.20 -9.47 2.80
N PHE A 38 -4.02 -9.25 4.11
CA PHE A 38 -3.94 -10.35 5.07
C PHE A 38 -5.21 -11.19 5.09
N ARG A 39 -6.38 -10.58 5.01
CA ARG A 39 -7.67 -11.29 5.01
C ARG A 39 -7.79 -12.24 3.82
N GLU A 40 -7.40 -11.80 2.63
CA GLU A 40 -7.41 -12.64 1.43
C GLU A 40 -6.39 -13.81 1.54
N LEU A 41 -5.18 -13.51 2.02
CA LEU A 41 -4.14 -14.53 2.20
C LEU A 41 -4.48 -15.53 3.32
N GLU A 42 -5.08 -15.06 4.41
CA GLU A 42 -5.53 -15.91 5.52
C GLU A 42 -6.61 -16.89 5.09
N ALA A 43 -7.54 -16.45 4.24
CA ALA A 43 -8.68 -17.24 3.78
C ALA A 43 -8.32 -18.29 2.73
N ASP A 44 -7.19 -18.19 2.03
CA ASP A 44 -6.79 -19.12 0.98
C ASP A 44 -5.94 -20.27 1.54
N ASP A 45 -6.48 -21.48 1.59
CA ASP A 45 -5.80 -22.67 2.14
C ASP A 45 -4.53 -23.06 1.37
N ARG A 46 -4.33 -22.58 0.14
CA ARG A 46 -3.10 -22.79 -0.65
C ARG A 46 -1.91 -22.00 -0.11
N ILE A 47 -2.18 -20.89 0.59
CA ILE A 47 -1.16 -20.08 1.25
C ILE A 47 -0.89 -20.65 2.64
N GLU A 48 0.28 -21.24 2.84
CA GLU A 48 0.64 -21.90 4.10
C GLU A 48 1.27 -20.93 5.09
N GLU A 49 2.07 -19.97 4.59
CA GLU A 49 2.81 -19.00 5.38
C GLU A 49 2.81 -17.65 4.66
N VAL A 50 2.71 -16.57 5.45
CA VAL A 50 2.77 -15.18 4.97
C VAL A 50 3.92 -14.47 5.66
N TYR A 51 4.91 -14.01 4.91
CA TYR A 51 6.02 -13.21 5.42
C TYR A 51 5.72 -11.73 5.20
N VAL A 52 5.76 -10.93 6.25
CA VAL A 52 5.69 -9.48 6.17
C VAL A 52 7.12 -8.95 6.10
N SER A 53 7.60 -8.62 4.90
CA SER A 53 8.93 -8.07 4.66
C SER A 53 8.95 -6.60 5.07
N THR A 54 9.61 -6.29 6.17
CA THR A 54 9.72 -4.93 6.72
C THR A 54 11.14 -4.64 7.21
N ASN A 55 11.40 -3.40 7.60
CA ASN A 55 12.68 -2.96 8.15
C ASN A 55 12.62 -2.84 9.68
N GLU A 56 13.79 -2.72 10.35
CA GLU A 56 13.86 -2.59 11.82
C GLU A 56 13.08 -1.42 12.38
N ARG A 57 13.01 -0.30 11.63
CA ARG A 57 12.30 0.90 12.07
C ARG A 57 10.82 0.66 12.35
N PHE A 58 10.16 -0.17 11.55
CA PHE A 58 8.73 -0.42 11.61
C PHE A 58 8.37 -1.78 12.21
N ALA A 59 9.34 -2.64 12.50
CA ALA A 59 9.12 -3.98 13.02
C ALA A 59 8.20 -3.99 14.25
N ALA A 60 8.48 -3.15 15.26
CA ALA A 60 7.68 -3.07 16.47
C ALA A 60 6.21 -2.66 16.22
N ALA A 61 5.95 -1.78 15.23
CA ALA A 61 4.59 -1.39 14.87
C ALA A 61 3.82 -2.56 14.24
N PHE A 62 4.46 -3.32 13.37
CA PHE A 62 3.84 -4.53 12.79
C PHE A 62 3.68 -5.65 13.82
N GLU A 63 4.64 -5.85 14.74
CA GLU A 63 4.50 -6.82 15.84
C GLU A 63 3.26 -6.54 16.69
N SER A 64 3.10 -5.27 17.11
CA SER A 64 1.92 -4.86 17.88
C SER A 64 0.63 -5.08 17.09
N HIS A 65 0.60 -4.68 15.82
CA HIS A 65 -0.56 -4.84 14.96
C HIS A 65 -0.96 -6.31 14.79
N LEU A 66 0.00 -7.18 14.48
CA LEU A 66 -0.25 -8.62 14.31
C LEU A 66 -0.72 -9.28 15.59
N ALA A 67 -0.20 -8.87 16.75
CA ALA A 67 -0.65 -9.40 18.05
C ALA A 67 -2.14 -9.10 18.34
N ASP A 68 -2.63 -7.98 17.83
CA ASP A 68 -4.01 -7.51 18.08
C ASP A 68 -4.99 -7.88 16.94
N SER A 69 -4.48 -8.23 15.74
CA SER A 69 -5.29 -8.39 14.53
C SER A 69 -6.05 -9.73 14.43
N GLY A 70 -5.57 -10.76 15.13
CA GLY A 70 -6.14 -12.13 15.09
C GLY A 70 -5.80 -12.94 13.84
N PHE A 71 -4.94 -12.46 12.93
CA PHE A 71 -4.39 -13.25 11.82
C PHE A 71 -3.36 -14.27 12.34
N GLU A 72 -3.37 -15.48 11.77
CA GLU A 72 -2.50 -16.59 12.21
C GLU A 72 -1.32 -16.85 11.25
N LYS A 73 -1.48 -16.59 9.94
CA LYS A 73 -0.44 -16.85 8.92
C LYS A 73 0.66 -15.79 8.84
N PRO A 74 0.37 -14.46 9.00
CA PRO A 74 1.38 -13.43 8.87
C PRO A 74 2.43 -13.49 9.99
N ARG A 75 3.69 -13.45 9.60
CA ARG A 75 4.84 -13.31 10.50
C ARG A 75 5.89 -12.36 9.93
N LEU A 76 6.62 -11.67 10.79
CA LEU A 76 7.63 -10.71 10.33
C LEU A 76 8.86 -11.41 9.77
N SER A 77 9.38 -10.85 8.69
CA SER A 77 10.72 -11.09 8.17
C SER A 77 11.40 -9.74 8.06
N VAL A 78 12.28 -9.44 9.04
CA VAL A 78 12.84 -8.11 9.24
C VAL A 78 14.18 -7.98 8.52
N GLU A 79 14.32 -6.91 7.72
CA GLU A 79 15.57 -6.51 7.10
C GLU A 79 16.40 -5.70 8.09
N ASP A 80 17.73 -5.94 8.11
CA ASP A 80 18.68 -5.19 8.95
C ASP A 80 18.95 -3.80 8.32
N THR A 81 17.91 -2.96 8.27
CA THR A 81 17.96 -1.59 7.76
C THR A 81 17.09 -0.67 8.62
N THR A 82 17.62 0.51 8.96
CA THR A 82 16.94 1.51 9.80
C THR A 82 16.62 2.81 9.04
N GLU A 83 17.30 3.07 7.94
CA GLU A 83 17.14 4.26 7.11
C GLU A 83 16.94 3.93 5.63
N GLU A 84 16.26 4.83 4.91
CA GLU A 84 15.99 4.66 3.47
C GLU A 84 17.26 4.53 2.63
N SER A 85 18.36 5.15 3.06
CA SER A 85 19.67 5.08 2.39
C SER A 85 20.37 3.72 2.50
N GLU A 86 19.90 2.86 3.41
CA GLU A 86 20.46 1.52 3.69
C GLU A 86 19.68 0.42 2.97
N LYS A 87 18.55 0.74 2.33
CA LYS A 87 17.68 -0.27 1.71
C LYS A 87 18.42 -1.08 0.63
N PHE A 88 18.16 -2.37 0.62
CA PHE A 88 18.69 -3.30 -0.39
C PHE A 88 17.97 -3.22 -1.73
N GLY A 89 16.92 -2.39 -1.83
CA GLY A 89 15.94 -2.45 -2.92
C GLY A 89 14.97 -3.63 -2.77
N VAL A 90 13.85 -3.58 -3.46
CA VAL A 90 12.79 -4.60 -3.30
C VAL A 90 13.26 -5.98 -3.75
N VAL A 91 14.02 -6.06 -4.86
CA VAL A 91 14.55 -7.34 -5.34
C VAL A 91 15.63 -7.87 -4.41
N GLY A 92 16.45 -6.98 -3.85
CA GLY A 92 17.45 -7.34 -2.84
C GLY A 92 16.81 -7.89 -1.57
N ALA A 93 15.76 -7.24 -1.08
CA ALA A 93 14.98 -7.68 0.08
C ALA A 93 14.31 -9.06 -0.16
N LEU A 94 13.71 -9.26 -1.33
CA LEU A 94 13.12 -10.56 -1.72
C LEU A 94 14.18 -11.66 -1.78
N GLY A 95 15.35 -11.39 -2.38
CA GLY A 95 16.44 -12.35 -2.45
C GLY A 95 16.93 -12.78 -1.06
N GLN A 96 17.15 -11.82 -0.16
CA GLN A 96 17.54 -12.10 1.23
C GLN A 96 16.45 -12.83 2.01
N LEU A 97 15.17 -12.48 1.81
CA LEU A 97 14.05 -13.15 2.45
C LEU A 97 13.99 -14.62 2.01
N VAL A 98 14.05 -14.90 0.71
CA VAL A 98 14.02 -16.26 0.17
C VAL A 98 15.15 -17.12 0.76
N GLU A 99 16.36 -16.58 0.90
CA GLU A 99 17.50 -17.28 1.53
C GLU A 99 17.30 -17.45 3.04
N ARG A 100 16.90 -16.41 3.75
CA ARG A 100 16.76 -16.41 5.22
C ARG A 100 15.66 -17.34 5.69
N GLU A 101 14.50 -17.33 5.00
CA GLU A 101 13.34 -18.14 5.34
C GLU A 101 13.34 -19.52 4.65
N ASN A 102 14.38 -19.83 3.86
CA ASN A 102 14.51 -21.06 3.07
C ASN A 102 13.27 -21.35 2.21
N VAL A 103 12.84 -20.35 1.45
CA VAL A 103 11.67 -20.48 0.56
C VAL A 103 12.06 -21.30 -0.67
N ASP A 104 11.54 -22.53 -0.76
CA ASP A 104 11.77 -23.50 -1.83
C ASP A 104 10.48 -23.93 -2.55
N ASP A 105 9.43 -23.15 -2.38
CA ASP A 105 8.07 -23.36 -2.91
C ASP A 105 7.65 -22.17 -3.80
N ASP A 106 6.54 -22.30 -4.51
CA ASP A 106 5.92 -21.19 -5.23
C ASP A 106 5.66 -20.01 -4.32
N LEU A 107 5.93 -18.81 -4.82
CA LEU A 107 5.89 -17.58 -4.05
C LEU A 107 4.93 -16.55 -4.64
N LEU A 108 3.93 -16.16 -3.84
CA LEU A 108 3.10 -15.00 -4.09
C LEU A 108 3.75 -13.77 -3.47
N VAL A 109 3.90 -12.68 -4.21
CA VAL A 109 4.42 -11.39 -3.71
C VAL A 109 3.36 -10.33 -3.91
N VAL A 110 2.96 -9.64 -2.82
CA VAL A 110 1.95 -8.58 -2.85
C VAL A 110 2.48 -7.35 -2.13
N ALA A 111 2.30 -6.17 -2.70
CA ALA A 111 2.60 -4.93 -2.00
C ALA A 111 1.59 -4.66 -0.88
N GLY A 112 2.07 -4.43 0.33
CA GLY A 112 1.23 -4.19 1.51
C GLY A 112 0.56 -2.80 1.56
N ASP A 113 0.93 -1.91 0.64
CA ASP A 113 0.39 -0.56 0.48
C ASP A 113 -0.62 -0.44 -0.66
N ASN A 114 -0.96 -1.55 -1.30
CA ASN A 114 -1.93 -1.58 -2.39
C ASN A 114 -3.31 -2.03 -1.89
N LEU A 115 -4.33 -1.27 -2.24
CA LEU A 115 -5.71 -1.72 -2.17
C LEU A 115 -6.10 -2.27 -3.53
N ILE A 116 -6.37 -3.57 -3.58
CA ILE A 116 -6.77 -4.29 -4.79
C ILE A 116 -8.25 -4.65 -4.71
N GLY A 117 -9.00 -4.31 -5.75
CA GLY A 117 -10.44 -4.61 -5.84
C GLY A 117 -10.74 -5.98 -6.44
N PHE A 118 -9.76 -6.63 -7.09
CA PHE A 118 -9.95 -7.99 -7.59
C PHE A 118 -9.77 -9.04 -6.47
N ASP A 119 -10.37 -10.18 -6.69
CA ASP A 119 -10.28 -11.35 -5.81
C ASP A 119 -8.89 -12.01 -5.93
N LEU A 120 -8.08 -11.94 -4.88
CA LEU A 120 -6.72 -12.50 -4.88
C LEU A 120 -6.69 -14.01 -5.14
N PRO A 121 -7.61 -14.85 -4.61
CA PRO A 121 -7.74 -16.24 -5.01
C PRO A 121 -7.89 -16.44 -6.52
N ALA A 122 -8.58 -15.55 -7.25
CA ALA A 122 -8.70 -15.66 -8.71
C ALA A 122 -7.35 -15.40 -9.42
N PHE A 123 -6.50 -14.53 -8.88
CA PHE A 123 -5.12 -14.38 -9.35
C PHE A 123 -4.30 -15.65 -9.09
N VAL A 124 -4.43 -16.25 -7.92
CA VAL A 124 -3.75 -17.53 -7.58
C VAL A 124 -4.20 -18.67 -8.49
N ASP A 125 -5.52 -18.78 -8.78
CA ASP A 125 -6.04 -19.76 -9.76
C ASP A 125 -5.44 -19.56 -11.16
N TYR A 126 -5.27 -18.29 -11.56
CA TYR A 126 -4.65 -17.97 -12.84
C TYR A 126 -3.17 -18.35 -12.85
N PHE A 127 -2.43 -18.02 -11.80
CA PHE A 127 -1.02 -18.37 -11.64
C PHE A 127 -0.79 -19.88 -11.70
N GLU A 128 -1.54 -20.67 -10.91
CA GLU A 128 -1.46 -22.15 -10.93
C GLU A 128 -1.77 -22.73 -12.31
N ARG A 129 -2.76 -22.17 -13.01
CA ARG A 129 -3.15 -22.63 -14.36
C ARG A 129 -2.06 -22.36 -15.40
N THR A 130 -1.34 -21.23 -15.31
CA THR A 130 -0.25 -20.91 -16.25
C THR A 130 1.00 -21.72 -15.95
N GLY A 131 1.27 -22.04 -14.68
CA GLY A 131 2.47 -22.69 -14.21
C GLY A 131 3.75 -21.92 -14.56
N ALA A 132 3.67 -20.61 -14.70
CA ALA A 132 4.76 -19.71 -15.08
C ALA A 132 4.72 -18.43 -14.26
N ALA A 133 5.83 -17.68 -14.25
CA ALA A 133 5.84 -16.39 -13.58
C ALA A 133 4.68 -15.51 -14.09
N THR A 134 3.95 -14.91 -13.15
CA THR A 134 2.72 -14.18 -13.42
C THR A 134 2.73 -12.84 -12.71
N LEU A 135 2.25 -11.80 -13.37
CA LEU A 135 2.04 -10.48 -12.78
C LEU A 135 0.57 -10.07 -12.91
N ALA A 136 0.08 -9.25 -11.99
CA ALA A 136 -1.19 -8.57 -12.17
C ALA A 136 -0.98 -7.25 -12.95
N ALA A 137 -1.87 -6.97 -13.91
CA ALA A 137 -1.79 -5.79 -14.76
C ALA A 137 -3.12 -5.03 -14.80
N HIS A 138 -3.04 -3.71 -14.75
CA HIS A 138 -4.18 -2.79 -14.74
C HIS A 138 -4.01 -1.66 -15.75
N ASP A 139 -5.11 -1.30 -16.42
CA ASP A 139 -5.11 -0.13 -17.32
C ASP A 139 -5.40 1.14 -16.51
N VAL A 140 -4.38 1.96 -16.28
CA VAL A 140 -4.53 3.22 -15.53
C VAL A 140 -5.18 4.34 -16.34
N GLY A 141 -5.46 4.13 -17.64
CA GLY A 141 -6.16 5.06 -18.53
C GLY A 141 -5.44 6.37 -18.82
N ASP A 142 -4.29 6.62 -18.22
CA ASP A 142 -3.52 7.86 -18.31
C ASP A 142 -2.02 7.57 -18.45
N ARG A 143 -1.41 8.11 -19.53
CA ARG A 143 0.03 7.92 -19.81
C ARG A 143 0.94 8.63 -18.81
N GLU A 144 0.51 9.74 -18.22
CA GLU A 144 1.29 10.41 -17.18
C GLU A 144 1.34 9.56 -15.90
N LYS A 145 0.22 8.92 -15.52
CA LYS A 145 0.20 7.94 -14.43
C LYS A 145 1.08 6.72 -14.75
N ALA A 146 1.03 6.23 -15.99
CA ALA A 146 1.80 5.05 -16.41
C ALA A 146 3.32 5.23 -16.29
N LYS A 147 3.85 6.45 -16.29
CA LYS A 147 5.30 6.74 -16.07
C LYS A 147 5.81 6.27 -14.71
N SER A 148 4.93 6.08 -13.75
CA SER A 148 5.28 5.71 -12.37
C SER A 148 5.40 4.21 -12.14
N TYR A 149 5.05 3.39 -13.15
CA TYR A 149 4.91 1.94 -13.04
C TYR A 149 5.64 1.19 -14.13
N GLY A 150 5.77 -0.12 -14.00
CA GLY A 150 6.23 -1.01 -15.05
C GLY A 150 5.18 -1.13 -16.15
N LEU A 151 5.50 -0.73 -17.38
CA LEU A 151 4.63 -0.83 -18.54
C LEU A 151 4.69 -2.24 -19.12
N VAL A 152 3.54 -2.79 -19.50
CA VAL A 152 3.40 -4.16 -20.00
C VAL A 152 2.83 -4.15 -21.42
N GLU A 153 3.45 -4.91 -22.33
CA GLU A 153 2.89 -5.23 -23.64
C GLU A 153 2.60 -6.72 -23.72
N LEU A 154 1.41 -7.08 -24.22
CA LEU A 154 0.91 -8.45 -24.22
C LEU A 154 0.66 -8.98 -25.64
N ASP A 155 0.95 -10.29 -25.85
CA ASP A 155 0.40 -11.10 -26.94
C ASP A 155 -0.51 -12.18 -26.31
N GLY A 156 -1.81 -11.96 -26.40
CA GLY A 156 -2.77 -12.68 -25.59
C GLY A 156 -2.63 -12.31 -24.12
N ASP A 157 -2.26 -13.27 -23.28
CA ASP A 157 -1.95 -13.07 -21.85
C ASP A 157 -0.43 -13.15 -21.55
N ARG A 158 0.39 -13.39 -22.59
CA ARG A 158 1.84 -13.45 -22.45
C ARG A 158 2.46 -12.07 -22.53
N VAL A 159 3.34 -11.78 -21.58
CA VAL A 159 4.17 -10.55 -21.62
C VAL A 159 5.24 -10.69 -22.71
N VAL A 160 5.21 -9.80 -23.70
CA VAL A 160 6.17 -9.75 -24.81
C VAL A 160 7.17 -8.62 -24.67
N ASP A 161 6.81 -7.54 -23.97
CA ASP A 161 7.72 -6.47 -23.59
C ASP A 161 7.36 -5.93 -22.20
N PHE A 162 8.38 -5.54 -21.45
CA PHE A 162 8.25 -4.93 -20.13
C PHE A 162 9.23 -3.76 -20.00
N GLN A 163 8.74 -2.59 -19.62
CA GLN A 163 9.54 -1.37 -19.48
C GLN A 163 9.29 -0.75 -18.09
N GLU A 164 10.31 -0.79 -17.24
CA GLU A 164 10.19 -0.19 -15.90
C GLU A 164 10.25 1.34 -15.99
N LYS A 165 9.19 2.01 -15.53
CA LYS A 165 9.04 3.47 -15.41
C LYS A 165 9.52 4.24 -16.65
N PRO A 166 8.98 3.98 -17.85
CA PRO A 166 9.44 4.59 -19.07
C PRO A 166 9.13 6.09 -19.07
N ALA A 167 10.07 6.91 -19.60
CA ALA A 167 9.87 8.34 -19.72
C ALA A 167 8.75 8.71 -20.71
N GLU A 168 8.56 7.88 -21.74
CA GLU A 168 7.55 8.06 -22.80
C GLU A 168 6.72 6.77 -22.95
N PRO A 169 5.67 6.56 -22.11
CA PRO A 169 4.83 5.37 -22.20
C PRO A 169 4.07 5.30 -23.53
N ASN A 170 4.13 4.14 -24.19
CA ASN A 170 3.37 3.85 -25.42
C ASN A 170 2.00 3.23 -25.15
N SER A 171 1.73 2.80 -23.90
CA SER A 171 0.50 2.17 -23.43
C SER A 171 0.12 2.74 -22.05
N THR A 172 -1.02 2.33 -21.53
CA THR A 172 -1.51 2.62 -20.17
C THR A 172 -1.68 1.36 -19.32
N LEU A 173 -1.38 0.17 -19.89
CA LEU A 173 -1.41 -1.09 -19.16
C LEU A 173 -0.13 -1.22 -18.32
N VAL A 174 -0.27 -1.25 -17.02
CA VAL A 174 0.86 -1.29 -16.08
C VAL A 174 0.82 -2.53 -15.19
N SER A 175 2.00 -3.01 -14.81
CA SER A 175 2.16 -4.02 -13.77
C SER A 175 1.95 -3.38 -12.40
N ILE A 176 1.14 -4.00 -11.58
CA ILE A 176 1.05 -3.68 -10.16
C ILE A 176 1.92 -4.66 -9.36
N ALA A 177 2.24 -4.29 -8.13
CA ALA A 177 3.08 -5.13 -7.27
C ALA A 177 2.28 -6.31 -6.66
N CYS A 178 1.81 -7.18 -7.55
CA CYS A 178 1.20 -8.49 -7.24
C CYS A 178 1.75 -9.51 -8.25
N TYR A 179 2.55 -10.46 -7.76
CA TYR A 179 3.32 -11.39 -8.58
C TYR A 179 3.19 -12.82 -8.05
N GLY A 180 3.10 -13.80 -8.95
CA GLY A 180 3.26 -15.22 -8.66
C GLY A 180 4.54 -15.74 -9.32
N PHE A 181 5.42 -16.36 -8.55
CA PHE A 181 6.66 -16.95 -9.06
C PHE A 181 6.67 -18.45 -8.74
N PRO A 182 6.77 -19.34 -9.76
CA PRO A 182 7.12 -20.74 -9.50
C PRO A 182 8.47 -20.84 -8.79
N ALA A 183 8.68 -21.89 -8.00
CA ALA A 183 9.92 -22.08 -7.23
C ALA A 183 11.19 -21.97 -8.10
N GLU A 184 11.16 -22.50 -9.32
CA GLU A 184 12.28 -22.41 -10.28
C GLU A 184 12.52 -20.99 -10.83
N SER A 185 11.55 -20.08 -10.70
CA SER A 185 11.66 -18.67 -11.11
C SER A 185 12.18 -17.76 -9.99
N LEU A 186 12.41 -18.27 -8.76
CA LEU A 186 12.98 -17.52 -7.64
C LEU A 186 14.48 -17.26 -7.82
N ARG A 187 14.87 -16.74 -8.98
CA ARG A 187 16.25 -16.54 -9.41
C ARG A 187 16.82 -15.19 -8.98
N PHE A 188 16.39 -14.68 -7.82
CA PHE A 188 16.85 -13.38 -7.31
C PHE A 188 18.36 -13.32 -7.11
N GLY A 189 18.98 -14.38 -6.58
CA GLY A 189 20.43 -14.46 -6.41
C GLY A 189 21.20 -14.39 -7.74
N GLU A 190 20.70 -15.05 -8.78
CA GLU A 190 21.30 -14.97 -10.14
C GLU A 190 21.16 -13.56 -10.73
N TYR A 191 20.00 -12.94 -10.56
CA TYR A 191 19.75 -11.56 -10.98
C TYR A 191 20.70 -10.58 -10.28
N LEU A 192 20.81 -10.67 -8.95
CA LEU A 192 21.63 -9.79 -8.11
C LEU A 192 23.14 -10.01 -8.29
N ALA A 193 23.57 -11.20 -8.71
CA ALA A 193 24.97 -11.47 -9.03
C ALA A 193 25.45 -10.76 -10.31
N GLY A 194 24.53 -10.26 -11.15
CA GLY A 194 24.79 -9.36 -12.26
C GLY A 194 24.84 -7.90 -11.83
N ASP A 195 25.19 -7.02 -12.76
CA ASP A 195 25.11 -5.55 -12.56
C ASP A 195 23.69 -5.05 -12.87
N ASN A 196 22.69 -5.61 -12.13
CA ASN A 196 21.27 -5.33 -12.32
C ASN A 196 20.74 -4.43 -11.18
N ASN A 197 19.66 -3.67 -11.48
CA ASN A 197 19.05 -2.76 -10.52
C ASN A 197 18.26 -3.54 -9.46
N PRO A 198 18.61 -3.45 -8.16
CA PRO A 198 17.91 -4.16 -7.09
C PRO A 198 16.63 -3.46 -6.60
N ASP A 199 16.38 -2.19 -7.00
CA ASP A 199 15.38 -1.34 -6.34
C ASP A 199 13.94 -1.70 -6.69
N GLU A 200 13.67 -2.01 -7.95
CA GLU A 200 12.30 -2.18 -8.45
C GLU A 200 12.07 -3.60 -8.98
N PRO A 201 10.97 -4.25 -8.58
CA PRO A 201 10.65 -5.61 -9.04
C PRO A 201 10.51 -5.72 -10.56
N GLY A 202 10.10 -4.62 -11.22
CA GLY A 202 9.93 -4.58 -12.66
C GLY A 202 11.22 -4.85 -13.43
N TRP A 203 12.38 -4.43 -12.93
CA TRP A 203 13.66 -4.78 -13.54
C TRP A 203 13.95 -6.30 -13.50
N PHE A 204 13.54 -6.95 -12.40
CA PHE A 204 13.63 -8.40 -12.31
C PHE A 204 12.67 -9.08 -13.30
N LEU A 205 11.44 -8.60 -13.41
CA LEU A 205 10.46 -9.12 -14.37
C LEU A 205 10.91 -8.95 -15.81
N GLN A 206 11.49 -7.80 -16.17
CA GLN A 206 12.07 -7.56 -17.49
C GLN A 206 13.24 -8.53 -17.79
N TRP A 207 14.09 -8.77 -16.80
CA TRP A 207 15.18 -9.74 -16.91
C TRP A 207 14.64 -11.18 -17.05
N LEU A 208 13.62 -11.53 -16.28
CA LEU A 208 13.00 -12.86 -16.25
C LEU A 208 12.28 -13.15 -17.59
N GLN A 209 11.49 -12.20 -18.09
CA GLN A 209 10.74 -12.29 -19.35
C GLN A 209 11.64 -12.59 -20.56
N SER A 210 12.89 -12.14 -20.54
CA SER A 210 13.86 -12.45 -21.60
C SER A 210 14.38 -13.91 -21.54
N ARG A 211 14.07 -14.68 -20.51
CA ARG A 211 14.59 -16.02 -20.24
C ARG A 211 13.53 -17.10 -20.16
N GLU A 212 12.35 -16.75 -19.67
CA GLU A 212 11.23 -17.65 -19.51
C GLU A 212 9.90 -16.94 -19.78
N PRO A 213 8.80 -17.68 -20.01
CA PRO A 213 7.48 -17.08 -20.15
C PRO A 213 7.05 -16.33 -18.89
N VAL A 214 6.53 -15.11 -19.06
CA VAL A 214 5.83 -14.36 -18.03
C VAL A 214 4.43 -14.07 -18.53
N HIS A 215 3.40 -14.29 -17.70
CA HIS A 215 2.01 -14.06 -18.05
C HIS A 215 1.43 -12.89 -17.22
N ALA A 216 0.37 -12.28 -17.74
CA ALA A 216 -0.32 -11.19 -17.06
C ALA A 216 -1.79 -11.57 -16.78
N TYR A 217 -2.17 -11.44 -15.52
CA TYR A 217 -3.56 -11.41 -15.09
C TYR A 217 -4.06 -9.96 -15.20
N VAL A 218 -4.84 -9.68 -16.24
CA VAL A 218 -5.41 -8.35 -16.46
C VAL A 218 -6.75 -8.23 -15.75
N PHE A 219 -6.94 -7.18 -14.97
CA PHE A 219 -8.15 -6.91 -14.20
C PHE A 219 -8.67 -5.49 -14.43
N GLU A 220 -9.97 -5.28 -14.21
CA GLU A 220 -10.65 -3.99 -14.42
C GLU A 220 -11.10 -3.35 -13.10
N GLU A 221 -11.11 -4.11 -12.00
CA GLU A 221 -11.53 -3.66 -10.68
C GLU A 221 -10.62 -2.52 -10.17
N PRO A 222 -11.12 -1.67 -9.26
CA PRO A 222 -10.34 -0.56 -8.71
C PRO A 222 -9.04 -1.01 -8.03
N TRP A 223 -8.01 -0.21 -8.24
CA TRP A 223 -6.70 -0.40 -7.62
C TRP A 223 -6.14 0.95 -7.16
N PHE A 224 -5.58 0.97 -5.95
CA PHE A 224 -4.96 2.15 -5.35
C PHE A 224 -3.59 1.80 -4.78
N ASP A 225 -2.56 2.49 -5.24
CA ASP A 225 -1.24 2.55 -4.59
C ASP A 225 -1.26 3.71 -3.58
N VAL A 226 -1.30 3.38 -2.28
CA VAL A 226 -1.32 4.37 -1.19
C VAL A 226 0.07 4.95 -1.02
N GLY A 227 0.43 5.89 -1.89
CA GLY A 227 1.75 6.51 -1.94
C GLY A 227 1.75 8.03 -1.73
N THR A 228 0.61 8.69 -1.90
CA THR A 228 0.44 10.15 -1.75
C THR A 228 -0.80 10.48 -0.93
N PRO A 229 -0.94 11.71 -0.40
CA PRO A 229 -2.17 12.14 0.28
C PRO A 229 -3.42 11.98 -0.60
N GLU A 230 -3.31 12.29 -1.89
CA GLU A 230 -4.40 12.17 -2.85
C GLU A 230 -4.81 10.71 -3.02
N SER A 231 -3.86 9.79 -3.29
CA SER A 231 -4.16 8.37 -3.47
C SER A 231 -4.72 7.73 -2.20
N TYR A 232 -4.28 8.19 -1.01
CA TYR A 232 -4.85 7.73 0.26
C TYR A 232 -6.31 8.20 0.42
N LEU A 233 -6.63 9.46 0.12
CA LEU A 233 -8.01 9.95 0.17
C LEU A 233 -8.91 9.31 -0.89
N GLU A 234 -8.39 9.00 -2.08
CA GLU A 234 -9.11 8.22 -3.10
C GLU A 234 -9.41 6.80 -2.61
N ALA A 235 -8.45 6.16 -1.96
CA ALA A 235 -8.62 4.84 -1.34
C ALA A 235 -9.68 4.85 -0.22
N ILE A 236 -9.68 5.88 0.63
CA ILE A 236 -10.73 6.10 1.65
C ILE A 236 -12.09 6.27 0.98
N ALA A 237 -12.20 7.13 -0.04
CA ALA A 237 -13.45 7.39 -0.73
C ALA A 237 -14.03 6.12 -1.38
N TRP A 238 -13.19 5.29 -1.97
CA TRP A 238 -13.58 3.99 -2.50
C TRP A 238 -14.06 3.04 -1.41
N ALA A 239 -13.35 2.97 -0.29
CA ALA A 239 -13.67 2.05 0.80
C ALA A 239 -14.93 2.45 1.56
N LEU A 240 -15.24 3.73 1.63
CA LEU A 240 -16.42 4.27 2.33
C LEU A 240 -17.65 4.41 1.40
N ASP A 241 -17.45 4.37 0.07
CA ASP A 241 -18.51 4.44 -0.95
C ASP A 241 -19.51 5.59 -0.73
N GLY A 242 -18.99 6.79 -0.43
CA GLY A 242 -19.79 7.98 -0.14
C GLY A 242 -20.25 8.11 1.31
N GLU A 243 -20.19 7.05 2.10
CA GLU A 243 -20.52 7.08 3.52
C GLU A 243 -19.41 7.75 4.34
N SER A 244 -19.68 8.00 5.61
CA SER A 244 -18.69 8.52 6.55
C SER A 244 -18.68 7.66 7.81
N VAL A 245 -17.48 7.38 8.31
CA VAL A 245 -17.27 6.58 9.51
C VAL A 245 -16.84 7.50 10.66
N ILE A 246 -17.59 7.44 11.76
CA ILE A 246 -17.31 8.19 12.98
C ILE A 246 -17.21 7.18 14.13
N ALA A 247 -16.05 7.13 14.78
CA ALA A 247 -15.85 6.24 15.91
C ALA A 247 -16.83 6.55 17.06
N GLU A 248 -17.33 5.53 17.77
CA GLU A 248 -18.27 5.69 18.88
C GLU A 248 -17.76 6.62 20.00
N SER A 249 -16.45 6.67 20.21
CA SER A 249 -15.81 7.53 21.20
C SER A 249 -15.49 8.94 20.69
N ALA A 250 -15.72 9.23 19.42
CA ALA A 250 -15.56 10.57 18.87
C ALA A 250 -16.75 11.47 19.23
N THR A 251 -16.48 12.76 19.39
CA THR A 251 -17.50 13.79 19.66
C THR A 251 -17.71 14.65 18.44
N VAL A 252 -18.95 14.74 17.95
CA VAL A 252 -19.32 15.63 16.85
C VAL A 252 -20.47 16.52 17.31
N GLU A 253 -20.19 17.82 17.49
CA GLU A 253 -21.15 18.79 17.99
C GLU A 253 -21.30 19.97 17.04
N ARG A 254 -22.54 20.35 16.71
CA ARG A 254 -22.88 21.50 15.85
C ARG A 254 -22.13 21.57 14.54
N SER A 255 -21.75 20.40 14.01
CA SER A 255 -20.88 20.25 12.86
C SER A 255 -21.60 19.56 11.70
N THR A 256 -21.08 19.74 10.49
CA THR A 256 -21.56 19.08 9.29
C THR A 256 -20.49 18.10 8.81
N ILE A 257 -20.83 16.82 8.77
CA ILE A 257 -19.99 15.78 8.19
C ILE A 257 -20.53 15.49 6.77
N GLY A 258 -19.69 15.74 5.78
CA GLY A 258 -19.96 15.46 4.37
C GLY A 258 -19.70 14.00 4.00
N GLU A 259 -19.39 13.75 2.73
CA GLU A 259 -19.13 12.41 2.22
C GLU A 259 -17.66 11.99 2.45
N ASN A 260 -17.42 10.68 2.61
CA ASN A 260 -16.09 10.10 2.69
C ASN A 260 -15.22 10.74 3.80
N VAL A 261 -15.82 11.00 4.95
CA VAL A 261 -15.12 11.49 6.14
C VAL A 261 -14.88 10.32 7.10
N HIS A 262 -13.65 10.18 7.56
CA HIS A 262 -13.28 9.19 8.57
C HIS A 262 -12.81 9.91 9.84
N VAL A 263 -13.57 9.79 10.93
CA VAL A 263 -13.26 10.37 12.25
C VAL A 263 -12.95 9.24 13.22
N MET A 264 -11.73 9.23 13.73
CA MET A 264 -11.23 8.16 14.60
C MET A 264 -11.53 8.40 16.09
N ALA A 265 -11.13 7.42 16.91
CA ALA A 265 -11.44 7.37 18.32
C ALA A 265 -10.94 8.61 19.09
N GLY A 266 -11.80 9.14 19.98
CA GLY A 266 -11.46 10.27 20.83
C GLY A 266 -11.33 11.63 20.12
N ALA A 267 -11.52 11.70 18.79
CA ALA A 267 -11.48 12.97 18.08
C ALA A 267 -12.69 13.85 18.44
N GLU A 268 -12.49 15.17 18.51
CA GLU A 268 -13.51 16.17 18.81
C GLU A 268 -13.72 17.11 17.62
N ILE A 269 -14.90 17.13 17.03
CA ILE A 269 -15.29 18.01 15.92
C ILE A 269 -16.41 18.92 16.40
N VAL A 270 -16.11 20.22 16.52
CA VAL A 270 -17.05 21.19 17.12
C VAL A 270 -17.19 22.41 16.19
N ASP A 271 -18.44 22.84 15.94
CA ASP A 271 -18.76 24.01 15.10
C ASP A 271 -18.03 24.01 13.75
N SER A 272 -17.85 22.84 13.12
CA SER A 272 -16.97 22.64 11.96
C SER A 272 -17.68 21.93 10.81
N ARG A 273 -17.08 22.02 9.61
CA ARG A 273 -17.52 21.32 8.41
C ARG A 273 -16.36 20.50 7.83
N LEU A 274 -16.58 19.20 7.65
CA LEU A 274 -15.60 18.28 7.06
C LEU A 274 -16.20 17.62 5.81
N ASP A 275 -15.39 17.46 4.77
CA ASP A 275 -15.73 16.73 3.55
C ASP A 275 -14.49 16.03 2.99
N ARG A 276 -14.60 14.75 2.57
CA ARG A 276 -13.51 13.94 2.04
C ARG A 276 -12.22 14.03 2.90
N SER A 277 -12.35 13.90 4.20
CA SER A 277 -11.26 14.18 5.14
C SER A 277 -11.08 13.04 6.14
N VAL A 278 -9.85 12.89 6.64
CA VAL A 278 -9.49 11.91 7.67
C VAL A 278 -9.01 12.65 8.90
N VAL A 279 -9.61 12.33 10.06
CA VAL A 279 -9.24 12.88 11.36
C VAL A 279 -8.84 11.72 12.27
N PHE A 280 -7.57 11.69 12.62
CA PHE A 280 -6.98 10.66 13.45
C PHE A 280 -7.34 10.82 14.93
N GLU A 281 -6.86 9.88 15.74
CA GLU A 281 -7.22 9.74 17.15
C GLU A 281 -6.89 11.00 17.96
N ASN A 282 -7.82 11.36 18.87
CA ASN A 282 -7.68 12.46 19.82
C ASN A 282 -7.40 13.85 19.19
N ALA A 283 -7.62 14.01 17.88
CA ALA A 283 -7.52 15.31 17.24
C ALA A 283 -8.71 16.19 17.58
N THR A 284 -8.49 17.49 17.75
CA THR A 284 -9.53 18.50 18.03
C THR A 284 -9.62 19.46 16.85
N VAL A 285 -10.82 19.62 16.28
CA VAL A 285 -11.13 20.51 15.15
C VAL A 285 -12.30 21.40 15.52
N ARG A 286 -12.09 22.70 15.69
CA ARG A 286 -13.06 23.67 16.15
C ARG A 286 -13.16 24.90 15.24
N ASP A 287 -14.37 25.34 14.92
CA ASP A 287 -14.62 26.48 14.04
C ASP A 287 -13.80 26.42 12.73
N CYS A 288 -13.78 25.21 12.08
CA CYS A 288 -12.97 24.94 10.89
C CYS A 288 -13.81 24.45 9.71
N GLU A 289 -13.39 24.79 8.48
CA GLU A 289 -13.79 24.08 7.27
C GLU A 289 -12.60 23.25 6.76
N ALA A 290 -12.77 21.93 6.61
CA ALA A 290 -11.73 21.03 6.12
C ALA A 290 -12.25 20.20 4.93
N GLN A 291 -11.59 20.32 3.77
CA GLN A 291 -11.92 19.60 2.56
C GLN A 291 -10.68 18.89 2.01
N GLY A 292 -10.80 17.59 1.73
CA GLY A 292 -9.69 16.81 1.19
C GLY A 292 -8.45 16.84 2.11
N THR A 293 -8.65 16.83 3.41
CA THR A 293 -7.61 17.10 4.42
C THR A 293 -7.37 15.89 5.30
N ILE A 294 -6.09 15.64 5.61
CA ILE A 294 -5.67 14.61 6.55
C ILE A 294 -5.12 15.29 7.80
N ILE A 295 -5.76 15.05 8.94
CA ILE A 295 -5.43 15.65 10.25
C ILE A 295 -4.98 14.53 11.16
N ASP A 296 -3.70 14.52 11.53
CA ASP A 296 -3.08 13.46 12.30
C ASP A 296 -3.43 13.54 13.80
N GLU A 297 -3.04 12.52 14.54
CA GLU A 297 -3.35 12.32 15.96
C GLU A 297 -2.92 13.49 16.85
N GLU A 298 -3.69 13.72 17.92
CA GLU A 298 -3.43 14.76 18.94
C GLU A 298 -3.19 16.17 18.36
N THR A 299 -3.73 16.44 17.16
CA THR A 299 -3.68 17.74 16.51
C THR A 299 -4.77 18.65 17.10
N HIS A 300 -4.49 19.94 17.27
CA HIS A 300 -5.45 20.94 17.68
C HIS A 300 -5.58 22.06 16.64
N LEU A 301 -6.75 22.15 16.02
CA LEU A 301 -7.07 23.18 15.01
C LEU A 301 -8.22 24.04 15.49
N GLU A 302 -8.09 25.35 15.43
CA GLU A 302 -9.13 26.29 15.83
C GLU A 302 -9.19 27.49 14.89
N ASN A 303 -10.38 27.75 14.32
CA ASN A 303 -10.68 28.90 13.46
C ASN A 303 -9.78 28.96 12.21
N ILE A 304 -9.67 27.83 11.48
CA ILE A 304 -8.83 27.67 10.29
C ILE A 304 -9.55 26.87 9.23
N ASP A 305 -9.56 27.38 7.99
CA ASP A 305 -10.06 26.66 6.84
C ASP A 305 -8.90 25.97 6.11
N LEU A 306 -9.10 24.68 5.77
CA LEU A 306 -8.12 23.82 5.17
C LEU A 306 -8.66 23.16 3.91
N ALA A 307 -7.88 23.18 2.83
CA ALA A 307 -8.17 22.45 1.60
C ALA A 307 -6.91 21.72 1.12
N GLY A 308 -7.01 20.40 0.92
CA GLY A 308 -5.91 19.57 0.45
C GLY A 308 -4.71 19.55 1.42
N ALA A 309 -4.94 19.78 2.72
CA ALA A 309 -3.88 19.90 3.71
C ALA A 309 -3.49 18.54 4.32
N LEU A 310 -2.21 18.43 4.68
CA LEU A 310 -1.65 17.31 5.42
C LEU A 310 -1.04 17.82 6.72
N ILE A 311 -1.72 17.61 7.83
CA ILE A 311 -1.37 18.12 9.15
C ILE A 311 -0.80 16.98 10.00
N GLY A 312 0.44 17.14 10.47
CA GLY A 312 1.12 16.12 11.26
C GLY A 312 0.70 16.09 12.72
N ALA A 313 0.97 14.98 13.37
CA ALA A 313 0.65 14.73 14.78
C ALA A 313 1.14 15.84 15.72
N HIS A 314 0.39 16.06 16.81
CA HIS A 314 0.68 17.07 17.86
C HIS A 314 0.77 18.52 17.35
N THR A 315 0.30 18.82 16.13
CA THR A 315 0.28 20.18 15.59
C THR A 315 -0.77 21.02 16.28
N GLN A 316 -0.43 22.24 16.64
CA GLN A 316 -1.37 23.24 17.20
C GLN A 316 -1.42 24.45 16.28
N LEU A 317 -2.58 24.69 15.67
CA LEU A 317 -2.84 25.84 14.80
C LEU A 317 -4.11 26.54 15.26
N THR A 318 -3.98 27.83 15.55
CA THR A 318 -5.10 28.68 15.96
C THR A 318 -5.00 29.99 15.21
N ASN A 319 -6.04 30.37 14.50
CA ASN A 319 -6.14 31.71 13.93
C ASN A 319 -6.73 32.66 15.00
N GLY A 320 -5.83 33.17 15.85
CA GLY A 320 -6.23 34.12 16.88
C GLY A 320 -6.71 35.43 16.24
N THR A 321 -7.89 35.91 16.61
CA THR A 321 -8.29 37.28 16.30
C THR A 321 -7.25 38.22 16.94
N PRO A 322 -6.61 39.13 16.19
CA PRO A 322 -5.72 40.11 16.81
C PRO A 322 -6.50 40.90 17.88
N GLN A 323 -6.02 40.89 19.13
CA GLN A 323 -6.56 41.73 20.21
C GLN A 323 -6.26 43.18 19.96
#